data_15291777beba35e85b2f6bf5967fd84b
#
_entry.id   15291777beba35e85b2f6bf5967fd84b
#
_cell.length_a   1.000
_cell.length_b   1.000
_cell.length_c   1.000
_cell.angle_alpha   90.00
_cell.angle_beta   90.00
_cell.angle_gamma   90.00
#
_symmetry.space_group_name_H-M   'P 1'
#
loop_
_entity.id
_entity.type
_entity.pdbx_description
1 polymer ?
#
loop_
_entity_poly.entity_id
_entity_poly.type
_entity_poly.pdbx_seq_one_letter_code
_entity_poly.pdbx_strand_id
1 'polypeptide(L)' 'MKKVYVTITGMKYYYGFNPFSIGKKLTCKKEHNNPYDSEAIKVTMKNIGTVGYIANSPYTKANGTMGAGAVNKYIKK' A
#
# COMPACT_ATOMS: atom_id res chain seq x y z
N MET A 1 15.62 -12.90 4.95
CA MET A 1 14.79 -11.78 4.48
C MET A 1 13.70 -11.46 5.49
N LYS A 2 13.53 -10.22 5.81
CA LYS A 2 12.53 -9.79 6.78
C LYS A 2 11.16 -9.66 6.12
N LYS A 3 10.15 -10.26 6.71
CA LYS A 3 8.77 -10.13 6.23
C LYS A 3 8.05 -9.04 6.99
N VAL A 4 7.29 -8.23 6.27
CA VAL A 4 6.50 -7.15 6.84
C VAL A 4 5.07 -7.28 6.33
N TYR A 5 4.11 -7.17 7.22
CA TYR A 5 2.69 -7.23 6.87
C TYR A 5 2.12 -5.82 6.85
N VAL A 6 1.32 -5.55 5.84
CA VAL A 6 0.69 -4.24 5.64
C VAL A 6 -0.80 -4.39 5.36
N THR A 7 -1.54 -3.32 5.55
CA THR A 7 -2.95 -3.25 5.19
C THR A 7 -3.09 -2.38 3.96
N ILE A 8 -3.83 -2.83 2.97
CA ILE A 8 -4.11 -2.05 1.76
C ILE A 8 -5.48 -1.41 1.93
N THR A 9 -5.57 -0.11 1.66
CA THR A 9 -6.80 0.66 1.79
C THR A 9 -7.07 1.43 0.49
N GLY A 10 -8.25 2.03 0.38
CA GLY A 10 -8.62 2.82 -0.78
C GLY A 10 -8.98 2.01 -2.01
N MET A 11 -9.07 0.69 -1.88
CA MET A 11 -9.34 -0.19 -3.01
C MET A 11 -10.66 0.12 -3.71
N LYS A 12 -11.64 0.61 -2.99
CA LYS A 12 -12.96 0.93 -3.55
C LYS A 12 -12.90 2.04 -4.60
N TYR A 13 -11.85 2.85 -4.57
CA TYR A 13 -11.66 3.93 -5.56
C TYR A 13 -11.00 3.43 -6.85
N TYR A 14 -10.62 2.17 -6.90
CA TYR A 14 -9.95 1.57 -8.04
C TYR A 14 -10.73 0.35 -8.53
N TYR A 15 -10.27 -0.84 -8.19
CA TYR A 15 -10.86 -2.09 -8.70
C TYR A 15 -11.50 -2.95 -7.60
N GLY A 16 -11.60 -2.41 -6.37
CA GLY A 16 -12.09 -3.19 -5.25
C GLY A 16 -11.18 -4.37 -4.97
N PHE A 17 -11.77 -5.51 -4.66
CA PHE A 17 -10.99 -6.73 -4.36
C PHE A 17 -10.70 -7.57 -5.60
N ASN A 18 -11.26 -7.21 -6.76
CA ASN A 18 -11.15 -8.04 -7.97
C ASN A 18 -9.73 -8.42 -8.38
N PRO A 19 -8.74 -7.50 -8.37
CA PRO A 19 -7.39 -7.88 -8.80
C PRO A 19 -6.60 -8.65 -7.76
N PHE A 20 -7.09 -8.75 -6.52
CA PHE A 20 -6.33 -9.36 -5.44
C PHE A 20 -6.59 -10.86 -5.34
N SER A 21 -5.52 -11.63 -5.19
CA SER A 21 -5.60 -13.05 -4.86
C SER A 21 -4.28 -13.48 -4.24
N ILE A 22 -4.32 -14.59 -3.51
CA ILE A 22 -3.12 -15.12 -2.87
C ILE A 22 -2.08 -15.43 -3.93
N GLY A 23 -0.84 -15.00 -3.68
CA GLY A 23 0.27 -15.23 -4.60
C GLY A 23 0.49 -14.16 -5.66
N LYS A 24 -0.41 -13.19 -5.77
CA LYS A 24 -0.22 -12.08 -6.70
C LYS A 24 0.87 -11.15 -6.21
N LYS A 25 1.71 -10.69 -7.12
CA LYS A 25 2.77 -9.73 -6.80
C LYS A 25 2.25 -8.31 -6.87
N LEU A 26 2.63 -7.52 -5.88
CA LEU A 26 2.29 -6.10 -5.79
C LEU A 26 3.57 -5.29 -5.79
N THR A 27 3.52 -4.11 -6.41
CA THR A 27 4.62 -3.17 -6.38
C THR A 27 4.20 -1.97 -5.53
N CYS A 28 5.11 -1.52 -4.66
CA CYS A 28 4.86 -0.38 -3.80
C CYS A 28 5.74 0.78 -4.25
N LYS A 29 5.16 1.94 -4.45
CA LYS A 29 5.88 3.15 -4.85
C LYS A 29 5.58 4.29 -3.89
N LYS A 30 6.63 4.97 -3.43
CA LYS A 30 6.46 6.17 -2.61
C LYS A 30 5.85 7.29 -3.45
N GLU A 31 4.96 8.03 -2.85
CA GLU A 31 4.28 9.13 -3.52
C GLU A 31 4.52 10.42 -2.74
N HIS A 32 5.73 10.94 -2.83
CA HIS A 32 6.17 12.11 -2.06
C HIS A 32 5.34 13.36 -2.33
N ASN A 33 4.82 13.49 -3.53
CA ASN A 33 4.04 14.66 -3.93
C ASN A 33 2.56 14.54 -3.63
N ASN A 34 2.16 13.51 -2.89
CA ASN A 34 0.76 13.36 -2.50
C ASN A 34 0.34 14.54 -1.62
N PRO A 35 -0.69 15.32 -2.02
CA PRO A 35 -1.08 16.51 -1.26
C PRO A 35 -1.71 16.22 0.09
N TYR A 36 -2.15 14.99 0.29
CA TYR A 36 -2.83 14.60 1.54
C TYR A 36 -1.91 13.89 2.51
N ASP A 37 -0.85 13.24 2.01
CA ASP A 37 0.04 12.46 2.84
C ASP A 37 1.38 12.27 2.15
N SER A 38 2.41 12.95 2.65
CA SER A 38 3.76 12.86 2.08
C SER A 38 4.40 11.49 2.29
N GLU A 39 3.82 10.66 3.16
CA GLU A 39 4.29 9.30 3.42
C GLU A 39 3.51 8.25 2.62
N ALA A 40 2.62 8.68 1.73
CA ALA A 40 1.78 7.78 0.97
C ALA A 40 2.60 6.78 0.16
N ILE A 41 2.16 5.53 0.18
CA ILE A 41 2.77 4.47 -0.62
C ILE A 41 1.67 3.85 -1.48
N LYS A 42 1.82 4.06 -2.78
CA LYS A 42 0.87 3.55 -3.77
C LYS A 42 1.16 2.08 -4.06
N VAL A 43 0.11 1.27 -4.13
CA VAL A 43 0.23 -0.14 -4.48
C VAL A 43 -0.26 -0.32 -5.91
N THR A 44 0.57 -0.93 -6.75
CA THR A 44 0.24 -1.15 -8.15
C THR A 44 0.38 -2.62 -8.50
N MET A 45 -0.31 -3.03 -9.55
CA MET A 45 -0.18 -4.36 -10.17
C MET A 45 0.19 -4.20 -11.63
N LYS A 46 1.05 -5.10 -12.13
CA LYS A 46 1.44 -5.12 -13.54
C LYS A 46 0.20 -5.23 -14.43
N ASN A 47 0.16 -4.41 -15.46
CA ASN A 47 -0.92 -4.37 -16.46
C ASN A 47 -2.26 -3.82 -15.95
N ILE A 48 -2.34 -3.45 -14.68
CA ILE A 48 -3.57 -2.91 -14.09
C ILE A 48 -3.37 -1.47 -13.64
N GLY A 49 -2.24 -1.19 -13.00
CA GLY A 49 -1.96 0.12 -12.45
C GLY A 49 -2.25 0.17 -10.96
N THR A 50 -2.68 1.33 -10.49
CA THR A 50 -2.93 1.52 -9.05
C THR A 50 -4.13 0.72 -8.58
N VAL A 51 -3.96 -0.04 -7.50
CA VAL A 51 -5.02 -0.86 -6.92
C VAL A 51 -5.36 -0.46 -5.50
N GLY A 52 -4.56 0.40 -4.89
CA GLY A 52 -4.81 0.88 -3.54
C GLY A 52 -3.57 1.56 -2.96
N TYR A 53 -3.61 1.77 -1.65
CA TYR A 53 -2.51 2.41 -0.91
C TYR A 53 -2.26 1.62 0.38
N ILE A 54 -1.03 1.72 0.90
CA ILE A 54 -0.71 1.15 2.21
C ILE A 54 -1.37 2.02 3.29
N ALA A 55 -2.14 1.42 4.18
CA ALA A 55 -2.80 2.15 5.26
C ALA A 55 -1.76 2.74 6.21
N ASN A 56 -1.98 3.99 6.63
CA ASN A 56 -1.07 4.67 7.56
C ASN A 56 -1.78 5.10 8.85
N SER A 57 -3.10 5.09 8.87
CA SER A 57 -3.89 5.49 10.03
C SER A 57 -4.22 4.29 10.90
N PRO A 58 -4.17 4.40 12.24
CA PRO A 58 -4.60 3.32 13.12
C PRO A 58 -6.08 2.96 12.93
N TYR A 59 -6.86 3.85 12.34
CA TYR A 59 -8.29 3.59 12.09
C TYR A 59 -8.52 2.73 10.86
N THR A 60 -7.56 2.65 9.94
CA THR A 60 -7.69 1.88 8.71
C THR A 60 -6.75 0.67 8.68
N LYS A 61 -5.76 0.65 9.55
CA LYS A 61 -4.72 -0.38 9.58
C LYS A 61 -5.16 -1.54 10.48
N ALA A 62 -5.04 -2.76 9.99
CA ALA A 62 -5.30 -3.94 10.79
C ALA A 62 -4.22 -4.12 11.86
N ASN A 63 -4.60 -4.67 13.01
CA ASN A 63 -3.64 -4.93 14.08
C ASN A 63 -2.52 -5.85 13.60
N GLY A 64 -1.31 -5.54 14.01
CA GLY A 64 -0.14 -6.34 13.64
C GLY A 64 0.45 -5.99 12.28
N THR A 65 -0.16 -5.07 11.53
CA THR A 65 0.41 -4.63 10.26
C THR A 65 1.16 -3.32 10.43
N MET A 66 2.09 -3.07 9.51
CA MET A 66 2.92 -1.87 9.53
C MET A 66 2.26 -0.76 8.72
N GLY A 67 2.25 0.46 9.25
CA GLY A 67 1.72 1.61 8.53
C GLY A 67 2.65 2.12 7.45
N ALA A 68 2.12 2.94 6.54
CA ALA A 68 2.88 3.48 5.42
C ALA A 68 4.13 4.26 5.87
N GLY A 69 4.01 5.06 6.93
CA GLY A 69 5.15 5.83 7.43
C GLY A 69 6.31 4.95 7.85
N ALA A 70 6.02 3.80 8.49
CA ALA A 70 7.05 2.85 8.90
C ALA A 70 7.60 2.07 7.70
N VAL A 71 6.72 1.64 6.79
CA VAL A 71 7.12 0.91 5.58
C VAL A 71 7.99 1.78 4.69
N ASN A 72 7.74 3.08 4.68
CA ASN A 72 8.49 4.03 3.86
C ASN A 72 10.00 3.91 4.07
N LYS A 73 10.42 3.55 5.28
CA LYS A 73 11.84 3.39 5.62
C LYS A 73 12.48 2.19 4.95
N TYR A 74 11.70 1.22 4.51
CA TYR A 74 12.20 0.00 3.86
C TYR A 74 12.23 0.12 2.35
N ILE A 75 11.57 1.12 1.78
CA ILE A 75 11.54 1.35 0.34
C ILE A 75 12.60 2.39 0.00
N LYS A 76 13.50 2.03 -0.90
CA LYS A 76 14.66 2.87 -1.23
C LYS A 76 14.40 3.85 -2.35
N LYS A 77 13.31 4.38 -2.48
CA LYS A 77 13.07 5.44 -3.46
C LYS A 77 11.91 6.29 -3.07
#